data_529ed52a77dc059883b997110542ddc5
#
_entry.id   529ed52a77dc059883b997110542ddc5
#
_cell.length_a   1.000
_cell.length_b   1.000
_cell.length_c   1.000
_cell.angle_alpha   90.00
_cell.angle_beta   90.00
_cell.angle_gamma   90.00
#
_symmetry.space_group_name_H-M   'P 1'
#
loop_
_entity.id
_entity.type
_entity.pdbx_description
1 polymer ?
#
loop_
_entity_poly.entity_id
_entity_poly.type
_entity_poly.pdbx_seq_one_letter_code
_entity_poly.pdbx_strand_id
1 'polypeptide(L)'
;MPYLRVLPASAAALAIVAVSATACSSSSAVGGGRDTLTFAQTIEPLVQDKCQSCHRAGGIAPFSLVTYEDVKAMGAAAKEKVQRREMPPWGAFDDAACTVNHAFRNNLSLTDAQIDTFVRWVDKGMPLGDPAKRPPPRTTFGPTNLADKTATFQLRAPYSVVPGKDDIRCFPIDPGFAEDTWIGGSNVVPGDPRVVHHVLVYVDPKREGMEKAGAAGSYPCFGGPEVKDPSLLLAWAPGVPPTTYGDEIGLKIPKGAHLVMQVHYHPGAEPVTDQTGIELETLGYKPGYVADVILAGNADSAEGLVKLLPGPNDPPSGPAFVIPSNVKGHTESMELVVPEKIGNVTMPELAVYSVGAHMHWAGVDMKIEVERKAPPDGQPAKECLLGTPKYDFNWQRGYQYDAPIDELPIVGPGDKLRFTCTYDNTTGNRHVAKAMSEMRMSTPPEIKLGESTFDEMCLGVIVTVRRASLLD
;
A
#
# COMPACT_ATOMS: atom_id res chain seq x y z
N MET A 1 58.72 -41.18 -5.57
CA MET A 1 59.99 -41.11 -4.87
C MET A 1 60.17 -39.70 -4.35
N PRO A 2 60.72 -39.66 -3.16
CA PRO A 2 60.06 -39.41 -1.88
C PRO A 2 60.60 -38.12 -1.25
N TYR A 3 59.98 -37.61 -0.19
CA TYR A 3 60.54 -37.57 1.15
C TYR A 3 59.57 -37.00 2.18
N LEU A 4 59.14 -37.88 3.01
CA LEU A 4 58.60 -37.67 4.35
C LEU A 4 59.63 -36.99 5.24
N ARG A 5 59.27 -35.95 6.04
CA ARG A 5 59.98 -35.64 7.29
C ARG A 5 59.01 -35.37 8.42
N VAL A 6 59.00 -36.28 9.34
CA VAL A 6 58.49 -36.23 10.71
C VAL A 6 59.52 -35.57 11.61
N LEU A 7 59.12 -34.69 12.57
CA LEU A 7 59.83 -34.39 13.81
C LEU A 7 58.93 -33.62 14.81
N PRO A 8 59.30 -33.53 16.10
CA PRO A 8 58.73 -34.38 17.14
C PRO A 8 57.93 -33.55 18.17
N ALA A 9 57.25 -34.31 19.03
CA ALA A 9 56.51 -33.82 20.18
C ALA A 9 57.45 -33.27 21.27
N SER A 10 57.13 -32.10 21.82
CA SER A 10 57.72 -31.60 23.06
C SER A 10 56.64 -31.50 24.13
N ALA A 11 56.83 -32.31 25.18
CA ALA A 11 56.00 -32.23 26.38
C ALA A 11 56.35 -30.96 27.19
N ALA A 12 55.37 -30.22 27.63
CA ALA A 12 55.55 -29.19 28.64
C ALA A 12 54.60 -29.43 29.80
N ALA A 13 55.27 -29.46 30.98
CA ALA A 13 54.72 -29.86 32.28
C ALA A 13 53.61 -28.90 32.78
N LEU A 14 52.60 -29.48 33.40
CA LEU A 14 51.58 -28.79 34.20
C LEU A 14 52.17 -28.36 35.54
N ALA A 15 52.22 -27.07 35.80
CA ALA A 15 52.40 -26.51 37.13
C ALA A 15 51.04 -26.10 37.70
N ILE A 16 50.56 -26.85 38.70
CA ILE A 16 49.35 -26.55 39.47
C ILE A 16 49.75 -25.52 40.54
N VAL A 17 49.24 -24.27 40.36
CA VAL A 17 49.30 -23.26 41.43
C VAL A 17 47.94 -23.24 42.11
N ALA A 18 47.87 -23.71 43.33
CA ALA A 18 46.68 -23.56 44.19
C ALA A 18 46.63 -22.13 44.72
N VAL A 19 45.66 -21.38 44.24
CA VAL A 19 45.31 -20.08 44.79
C VAL A 19 44.13 -20.26 45.74
N SER A 20 44.38 -20.05 47.03
CA SER A 20 43.36 -20.02 48.06
C SER A 20 42.44 -18.79 47.87
N ALA A 21 41.21 -18.99 47.48
CA ALA A 21 40.22 -17.95 47.41
C ALA A 21 39.67 -17.61 48.79
N THR A 22 40.05 -16.49 49.31
CA THR A 22 39.39 -15.85 50.47
C THR A 22 38.07 -15.25 49.99
N ALA A 23 36.97 -15.84 50.36
CA ALA A 23 35.63 -15.32 50.06
C ALA A 23 35.37 -14.06 50.90
N CYS A 24 35.56 -12.88 50.32
CA CYS A 24 34.93 -11.67 50.78
C CYS A 24 33.51 -11.63 50.21
N SER A 25 32.52 -11.95 51.01
CA SER A 25 31.10 -11.67 50.71
C SER A 25 30.85 -10.16 50.78
N SER A 26 31.11 -9.46 49.68
CA SER A 26 30.53 -8.18 49.44
C SER A 26 29.11 -8.40 48.92
N SER A 27 28.11 -8.16 49.77
CA SER A 27 26.73 -7.96 49.36
C SER A 27 26.69 -6.74 48.48
N SER A 28 26.92 -6.89 47.18
CA SER A 28 26.58 -5.90 46.18
C SER A 28 25.07 -5.77 46.20
N ALA A 29 24.59 -4.68 46.79
CA ALA A 29 23.23 -4.24 46.58
C ALA A 29 23.04 -4.24 45.07
N VAL A 30 22.16 -5.12 44.55
CA VAL A 30 21.64 -5.05 43.20
C VAL A 30 20.96 -3.70 43.10
N GLY A 31 21.68 -2.73 42.60
CA GLY A 31 21.10 -1.47 42.22
C GLY A 31 19.98 -1.79 41.24
N GLY A 32 18.74 -1.64 41.67
CA GLY A 32 17.56 -1.84 40.84
C GLY A 32 17.73 -1.03 39.58
N GLY A 33 18.06 -1.71 38.48
CA GLY A 33 18.00 -1.10 37.16
C GLY A 33 16.63 -0.48 37.03
N ARG A 34 16.56 0.86 36.95
CA ARG A 34 15.29 1.56 36.79
C ARG A 34 14.61 0.94 35.57
N ASP A 35 13.43 0.38 35.79
CA ASP A 35 12.61 -0.17 34.70
C ASP A 35 12.42 0.94 33.65
N THR A 36 13.05 0.80 32.50
CA THR A 36 13.02 1.80 31.43
C THR A 36 11.73 1.73 30.62
N LEU A 37 10.87 0.72 30.88
CA LEU A 37 9.60 0.57 30.21
C LEU A 37 8.58 1.58 30.74
N THR A 38 8.73 2.81 30.30
CA THR A 38 7.88 3.95 30.65
C THR A 38 7.42 4.68 29.39
N PHE A 39 6.37 5.49 29.51
CA PHE A 39 5.94 6.34 28.40
C PHE A 39 7.07 7.22 27.90
N ALA A 40 7.67 8.00 28.79
CA ALA A 40 8.68 9.00 28.45
C ALA A 40 9.91 8.45 27.69
N GLN A 41 10.37 7.26 28.04
CA GLN A 41 11.62 6.73 27.47
C GLN A 41 11.41 5.75 26.33
N THR A 42 10.29 5.03 26.33
CA THR A 42 10.10 3.87 25.43
C THR A 42 8.89 4.01 24.55
N ILE A 43 7.76 4.43 25.11
CA ILE A 43 6.49 4.40 24.37
C ILE A 43 6.28 5.66 23.56
N GLU A 44 6.63 6.85 24.11
CA GLU A 44 6.44 8.10 23.39
C GLU A 44 7.23 8.14 22.07
N PRO A 45 8.54 7.75 22.01
CA PRO A 45 9.25 7.66 20.74
C PRO A 45 8.56 6.74 19.72
N LEU A 46 8.06 5.58 20.18
CA LEU A 46 7.34 4.62 19.33
C LEU A 46 6.03 5.21 18.80
N VAL A 47 5.25 5.87 19.66
CA VAL A 47 3.97 6.50 19.28
C VAL A 47 4.21 7.68 18.35
N GLN A 48 5.26 8.49 18.60
CA GLN A 48 5.65 9.57 17.70
C GLN A 48 5.99 9.04 16.31
N ASP A 49 6.75 7.96 16.20
CA ASP A 49 7.16 7.40 14.92
C ASP A 49 6.00 6.72 14.17
N LYS A 50 5.23 5.88 14.85
CA LYS A 50 4.29 4.96 14.21
C LYS A 50 2.82 5.39 14.24
N CYS A 51 2.42 6.32 15.13
CA CYS A 51 1.01 6.61 15.37
C CYS A 51 0.62 8.06 15.06
N GLN A 52 1.47 9.02 15.45
CA GLN A 52 1.12 10.45 15.44
C GLN A 52 0.98 11.04 14.03
N SER A 53 1.47 10.38 12.98
CA SER A 53 1.20 10.84 11.61
C SER A 53 -0.30 10.95 11.32
N CYS A 54 -1.11 10.04 11.89
CA CYS A 54 -2.56 10.01 11.75
C CYS A 54 -3.30 10.49 13.01
N HIS A 55 -2.82 10.07 14.22
CA HIS A 55 -3.48 10.34 15.49
C HIS A 55 -3.03 11.67 16.11
N ARG A 56 -3.48 12.79 15.54
CA ARG A 56 -3.21 14.17 15.98
C ARG A 56 -4.33 15.10 15.55
N ALA A 57 -4.33 16.33 16.10
CA ALA A 57 -5.24 17.36 15.62
C ALA A 57 -5.03 17.62 14.11
N GLY A 58 -6.11 17.61 13.33
CA GLY A 58 -6.08 17.74 11.88
C GLY A 58 -5.51 16.53 11.14
N GLY A 59 -5.25 15.41 11.82
CA GLY A 59 -4.95 14.12 11.20
C GLY A 59 -6.23 13.36 10.82
N ILE A 60 -6.06 12.26 10.11
CA ILE A 60 -7.18 11.43 9.62
C ILE A 60 -7.86 10.61 10.74
N ALA A 61 -7.13 10.31 11.83
CA ALA A 61 -7.67 9.50 12.92
C ALA A 61 -8.68 10.30 13.77
N PRO A 62 -9.73 9.64 14.30
CA PRO A 62 -10.81 10.31 15.03
C PRO A 62 -10.41 10.80 16.44
N PHE A 63 -9.21 10.49 16.91
CA PHE A 63 -8.67 10.88 18.22
C PHE A 63 -7.16 11.10 18.17
N SER A 64 -6.65 11.86 19.13
CA SER A 64 -5.24 12.17 19.28
C SER A 64 -4.49 11.09 20.09
N LEU A 65 -3.18 10.92 19.81
CA LEU A 65 -2.20 10.17 20.60
C LEU A 65 -0.93 11.02 20.82
N VAL A 66 -1.08 12.32 20.99
CA VAL A 66 0.05 13.26 21.12
C VAL A 66 0.52 13.38 22.56
N THR A 67 -0.38 13.33 23.51
CA THR A 67 -0.06 13.46 24.93
C THR A 67 -0.03 12.10 25.63
N TYR A 68 0.62 12.05 26.81
CA TYR A 68 0.57 10.85 27.65
C TYR A 68 -0.88 10.49 28.03
N GLU A 69 -1.68 11.49 28.35
CA GLU A 69 -3.09 11.34 28.72
C GLU A 69 -3.89 10.73 27.58
N ASP A 70 -3.67 11.19 26.35
CA ASP A 70 -4.31 10.65 25.14
C ASP A 70 -3.99 9.14 24.99
N VAL A 71 -2.68 8.82 25.02
CA VAL A 71 -2.21 7.44 24.84
C VAL A 71 -2.67 6.54 25.96
N LYS A 72 -2.69 7.03 27.19
CA LYS A 72 -3.17 6.29 28.37
C LYS A 72 -4.66 6.02 28.30
N ALA A 73 -5.46 7.01 27.87
CA ALA A 73 -6.91 6.86 27.73
C ALA A 73 -7.26 5.76 26.70
N MET A 74 -6.47 5.65 25.63
CA MET A 74 -6.67 4.68 24.55
C MET A 74 -5.88 3.38 24.74
N GLY A 75 -5.06 3.27 25.78
CA GLY A 75 -4.05 2.21 25.94
C GLY A 75 -4.60 0.79 25.79
N ALA A 76 -5.73 0.46 26.43
CA ALA A 76 -6.33 -0.86 26.32
C ALA A 76 -6.81 -1.19 24.89
N ALA A 77 -7.50 -0.25 24.25
CA ALA A 77 -7.97 -0.38 22.87
C ALA A 77 -6.80 -0.45 21.88
N ALA A 78 -5.80 0.40 22.08
CA ALA A 78 -4.59 0.41 21.26
C ALA A 78 -3.81 -0.92 21.39
N LYS A 79 -3.69 -1.47 22.63
CA LYS A 79 -3.09 -2.79 22.87
C LYS A 79 -3.74 -3.88 22.00
N GLU A 80 -5.07 -3.96 22.02
CA GLU A 80 -5.82 -4.94 21.24
C GLU A 80 -5.54 -4.78 19.73
N LYS A 81 -5.57 -3.54 19.24
CA LYS A 81 -5.35 -3.25 17.81
C LYS A 81 -3.92 -3.55 17.35
N VAL A 82 -2.90 -3.23 18.14
CA VAL A 82 -1.51 -3.53 17.79
C VAL A 82 -1.21 -5.03 17.89
N GLN A 83 -1.78 -5.75 18.84
CA GLN A 83 -1.64 -7.21 18.93
C GLN A 83 -2.22 -7.93 17.72
N ARG A 84 -3.32 -7.43 17.18
CA ARG A 84 -3.94 -7.96 15.95
C ARG A 84 -3.28 -7.46 14.67
N ARG A 85 -2.28 -6.55 14.77
CA ARG A 85 -1.67 -5.84 13.63
C ARG A 85 -2.69 -5.08 12.77
N GLU A 86 -3.77 -4.61 13.39
CA GLU A 86 -4.75 -3.73 12.77
C GLU A 86 -4.31 -2.26 12.82
N MET A 87 -3.43 -1.91 13.77
CA MET A 87 -2.80 -0.59 13.91
C MET A 87 -1.31 -0.73 14.24
N PRO A 88 -0.47 0.09 13.60
CA PRO A 88 -0.76 0.99 12.48
C PRO A 88 -1.31 0.24 11.27
N PRO A 89 -2.11 0.90 10.39
CA PRO A 89 -2.69 0.25 9.20
C PRO A 89 -1.59 -0.05 8.17
N TRP A 90 -1.14 -1.28 8.16
CA TRP A 90 -0.11 -1.80 7.27
C TRP A 90 -0.46 -3.24 6.89
N GLY A 91 -0.69 -3.48 5.60
CA GLY A 91 -1.12 -4.79 5.12
C GLY A 91 0.03 -5.71 4.73
N ALA A 92 1.16 -5.14 4.29
CA ALA A 92 2.29 -5.90 3.76
C ALA A 92 3.18 -6.46 4.87
N PHE A 93 3.26 -7.78 4.92
CA PHE A 93 4.12 -8.52 5.84
C PHE A 93 4.70 -9.74 5.13
N ASP A 94 5.92 -10.09 5.48
CA ASP A 94 6.50 -11.37 5.08
C ASP A 94 5.82 -12.52 5.81
N ASP A 95 5.60 -13.60 5.08
CA ASP A 95 5.15 -14.88 5.62
C ASP A 95 5.84 -16.06 4.92
N ALA A 96 5.46 -17.28 5.27
CA ALA A 96 6.05 -18.49 4.68
C ALA A 96 5.76 -18.63 3.17
N ALA A 97 4.73 -17.97 2.66
CA ALA A 97 4.29 -18.04 1.26
C ALA A 97 4.83 -16.89 0.41
N CYS A 98 5.23 -15.78 1.05
CA CYS A 98 5.75 -14.61 0.37
C CYS A 98 6.74 -13.85 1.27
N THR A 99 7.99 -13.83 0.86
CA THR A 99 9.02 -12.97 1.45
C THR A 99 9.50 -12.01 0.37
N VAL A 100 9.39 -10.70 0.64
CA VAL A 100 9.78 -9.65 -0.29
C VAL A 100 11.27 -9.35 -0.10
N ASN A 101 12.02 -9.32 -1.21
CA ASN A 101 13.48 -9.13 -1.16
C ASN A 101 13.89 -7.68 -0.82
N HIS A 102 13.01 -6.71 -0.99
CA HIS A 102 13.28 -5.30 -0.77
C HIS A 102 12.37 -4.72 0.30
N ALA A 103 12.93 -3.88 1.18
CA ALA A 103 12.12 -3.15 2.15
C ALA A 103 11.18 -2.15 1.46
N PHE A 104 10.06 -1.87 2.10
CA PHE A 104 9.17 -0.79 1.66
C PHE A 104 9.46 0.51 2.41
N ARG A 105 9.43 1.62 1.70
CA ARG A 105 9.56 2.97 2.28
C ARG A 105 8.42 3.26 3.25
N ASN A 106 8.74 4.08 4.26
CA ASN A 106 7.75 4.55 5.24
C ASN A 106 6.94 3.42 5.88
N ASN A 107 7.59 2.30 6.16
CA ASN A 107 6.96 1.15 6.80
C ASN A 107 6.44 1.52 8.20
N LEU A 108 5.11 1.54 8.34
CA LEU A 108 4.43 1.86 9.58
C LEU A 108 4.25 0.64 10.49
N SER A 109 4.52 -0.57 10.02
CA SER A 109 4.32 -1.78 10.83
C SER A 109 5.15 -1.76 12.11
N LEU A 110 4.62 -2.39 13.14
CA LEU A 110 5.35 -2.67 14.36
C LEU A 110 6.02 -4.05 14.27
N THR A 111 7.27 -4.12 14.72
CA THR A 111 7.93 -5.40 14.95
C THR A 111 7.30 -6.14 16.14
N ASP A 112 7.50 -7.45 16.24
CA ASP A 112 7.01 -8.23 17.39
C ASP A 112 7.56 -7.69 18.72
N ALA A 113 8.81 -7.25 18.74
CA ALA A 113 9.43 -6.63 19.91
C ALA A 113 8.78 -5.30 20.30
N GLN A 114 8.37 -4.49 19.32
CA GLN A 114 7.65 -3.23 19.55
C GLN A 114 6.22 -3.49 20.06
N ILE A 115 5.53 -4.47 19.49
CA ILE A 115 4.21 -4.92 19.95
C ILE A 115 4.31 -5.40 21.41
N ASP A 116 5.22 -6.31 21.71
CA ASP A 116 5.45 -6.82 23.06
C ASP A 116 5.77 -5.69 24.06
N THR A 117 6.61 -4.75 23.65
CA THR A 117 6.96 -3.59 24.45
C THR A 117 5.73 -2.73 24.79
N PHE A 118 4.89 -2.42 23.80
CA PHE A 118 3.66 -1.65 24.02
C PHE A 118 2.67 -2.39 24.91
N VAL A 119 2.49 -3.69 24.66
CA VAL A 119 1.58 -4.57 25.44
C VAL A 119 2.02 -4.62 26.90
N ARG A 120 3.29 -4.90 27.17
CA ARG A 120 3.84 -4.94 28.53
C ARG A 120 3.72 -3.62 29.27
N TRP A 121 3.90 -2.50 28.58
CA TRP A 121 3.70 -1.18 29.16
C TRP A 121 2.25 -0.96 29.62
N VAL A 122 1.28 -1.34 28.78
CA VAL A 122 -0.14 -1.28 29.14
C VAL A 122 -0.43 -2.17 30.35
N ASP A 123 0.07 -3.43 30.35
CA ASP A 123 -0.17 -4.41 31.42
C ASP A 123 0.50 -3.98 32.77
N LYS A 124 1.55 -3.18 32.71
CA LYS A 124 2.18 -2.56 33.89
C LYS A 124 1.45 -1.32 34.42
N GLY A 125 0.28 -1.01 33.89
CA GLY A 125 -0.51 0.16 34.32
C GLY A 125 -0.05 1.48 33.71
N MET A 126 0.67 1.40 32.59
CA MET A 126 1.06 2.57 31.77
C MET A 126 1.87 3.63 32.53
N PRO A 127 3.02 3.28 33.13
CA PRO A 127 3.81 4.26 33.89
C PRO A 127 4.33 5.38 32.99
N LEU A 128 4.21 6.65 33.48
CA LEU A 128 4.71 7.84 32.77
C LEU A 128 6.25 7.86 32.70
N GLY A 129 6.90 7.51 33.80
CA GLY A 129 8.37 7.66 33.93
C GLY A 129 8.78 9.09 34.26
N ASP A 130 10.07 9.37 34.01
CA ASP A 130 10.66 10.68 34.25
C ASP A 130 10.35 11.65 33.10
N PRO A 131 9.56 12.72 33.31
CA PRO A 131 9.22 13.68 32.27
C PRO A 131 10.43 14.36 31.60
N ALA A 132 11.55 14.47 32.30
CA ALA A 132 12.77 15.06 31.73
C ALA A 132 13.42 14.19 30.65
N LYS A 133 12.99 12.92 30.50
CA LYS A 133 13.47 11.96 29.52
C LYS A 133 12.56 11.80 28.32
N ARG A 134 11.53 12.62 28.22
CA ARG A 134 10.66 12.64 27.04
C ARG A 134 11.43 13.12 25.80
N PRO A 135 11.18 12.55 24.63
CA PRO A 135 11.70 13.09 23.38
C PRO A 135 11.10 14.48 23.12
N PRO A 136 11.75 15.29 22.28
CA PRO A 136 11.11 16.51 21.79
C PRO A 136 9.77 16.19 21.14
N PRO A 137 8.74 17.03 21.29
CA PRO A 137 7.49 16.86 20.57
C PRO A 137 7.74 16.77 19.06
N ARG A 138 7.04 15.87 18.41
CA ARG A 138 7.09 15.80 16.95
C ARG A 138 6.35 17.02 16.38
N THR A 139 7.07 17.85 15.62
CA THR A 139 6.54 19.07 15.00
C THR A 139 6.27 18.90 13.51
N THR A 140 6.92 17.92 12.88
CA THR A 140 6.73 17.58 11.46
C THR A 140 6.08 16.21 11.36
N PHE A 141 4.90 16.20 10.84
CA PHE A 141 4.21 14.99 10.42
C PHE A 141 4.38 14.89 8.90
N GLY A 142 4.37 13.71 8.35
CA GLY A 142 4.44 13.55 6.88
C GLY A 142 3.48 14.53 6.19
N PRO A 143 3.81 15.02 5.01
CA PRO A 143 3.03 16.06 4.35
C PRO A 143 1.58 15.60 4.15
N THR A 144 0.63 16.46 4.50
CA THR A 144 -0.77 16.30 4.14
C THR A 144 -1.06 16.93 2.78
N ASN A 145 -0.16 17.78 2.32
CA ASN A 145 -0.20 18.47 1.02
C ASN A 145 1.12 18.18 0.30
N LEU A 146 1.08 18.24 -1.01
CA LEU A 146 2.28 18.16 -1.83
C LEU A 146 3.12 19.42 -1.61
N ALA A 147 4.36 19.25 -1.13
CA ALA A 147 5.21 20.37 -0.71
C ALA A 147 5.57 21.30 -1.89
N ASP A 148 5.96 20.68 -3.02
CA ASP A 148 6.47 21.38 -4.21
C ASP A 148 5.40 21.43 -5.32
N LYS A 149 4.13 21.49 -4.94
CA LYS A 149 3.04 21.59 -5.91
C LYS A 149 3.15 22.82 -6.78
N THR A 150 2.98 22.64 -8.07
CA THR A 150 3.00 23.69 -9.09
C THR A 150 1.63 23.92 -9.71
N ALA A 151 0.73 22.95 -9.59
CA ALA A 151 -0.62 23.02 -10.11
C ALA A 151 -1.63 22.41 -9.13
N THR A 152 -2.82 22.99 -9.08
CA THR A 152 -3.95 22.49 -8.28
C THR A 152 -5.22 22.56 -9.13
N PHE A 153 -5.96 21.46 -9.14
CA PHE A 153 -7.23 21.36 -9.85
C PHE A 153 -8.30 20.87 -8.88
N GLN A 154 -9.49 21.44 -8.98
CA GLN A 154 -10.67 21.02 -8.21
C GLN A 154 -11.85 20.76 -9.14
N LEU A 155 -12.88 20.08 -8.64
CA LEU A 155 -14.16 20.02 -9.31
C LEU A 155 -14.60 21.44 -9.68
N ARG A 156 -15.08 21.64 -10.91
CA ARG A 156 -15.54 22.95 -11.41
C ARG A 156 -16.66 23.55 -10.58
N ALA A 157 -17.48 22.70 -10.00
CA ALA A 157 -18.57 23.07 -9.08
C ALA A 157 -18.69 22.01 -7.99
N PRO A 158 -19.17 22.38 -6.79
CA PRO A 158 -19.49 21.42 -5.75
C PRO A 158 -20.46 20.35 -6.27
N TYR A 159 -20.14 19.09 -5.99
CA TYR A 159 -20.97 17.94 -6.32
C TYR A 159 -21.83 17.52 -5.14
N SER A 160 -23.15 17.41 -5.36
CA SER A 160 -24.08 16.94 -4.32
C SER A 160 -24.12 15.41 -4.34
N VAL A 161 -23.52 14.80 -3.32
CA VAL A 161 -23.46 13.34 -3.17
C VAL A 161 -24.83 12.80 -2.74
N VAL A 162 -25.31 11.78 -3.43
CA VAL A 162 -26.64 11.17 -3.16
C VAL A 162 -26.55 10.32 -1.89
N PRO A 163 -27.36 10.60 -0.84
CA PRO A 163 -27.32 9.83 0.38
C PRO A 163 -27.66 8.34 0.18
N GLY A 164 -26.98 7.46 0.92
CA GLY A 164 -27.31 6.04 1.03
C GLY A 164 -27.08 5.19 -0.21
N LYS A 165 -26.37 5.71 -1.21
CA LYS A 165 -26.05 4.99 -2.44
C LYS A 165 -24.63 5.29 -2.90
N ASP A 166 -23.85 4.26 -3.16
CA ASP A 166 -22.56 4.42 -3.82
C ASP A 166 -22.73 5.10 -5.18
N ASP A 167 -21.86 6.04 -5.48
CA ASP A 167 -21.84 6.77 -6.73
C ASP A 167 -20.42 6.91 -7.25
N ILE A 168 -20.17 6.46 -8.46
CA ILE A 168 -18.88 6.58 -9.13
C ILE A 168 -19.01 7.58 -10.25
N ARG A 169 -18.28 8.69 -10.14
CA ARG A 169 -18.38 9.84 -11.02
C ARG A 169 -17.04 10.23 -11.62
N CYS A 170 -17.06 10.50 -12.90
CA CYS A 170 -15.95 11.06 -13.65
C CYS A 170 -16.12 12.55 -13.88
N PHE A 171 -15.10 13.31 -13.50
CA PHE A 171 -15.01 14.76 -13.61
C PHE A 171 -13.81 15.10 -14.52
N PRO A 172 -14.06 15.55 -15.75
CA PRO A 172 -12.99 15.94 -16.65
C PRO A 172 -12.38 17.28 -16.24
N ILE A 173 -11.07 17.38 -16.38
CA ILE A 173 -10.24 18.54 -16.05
C ILE A 173 -9.40 18.89 -17.27
N ASP A 174 -9.46 20.14 -17.71
CA ASP A 174 -8.49 20.68 -18.67
C ASP A 174 -7.34 21.32 -17.89
N PRO A 175 -6.14 20.70 -17.88
CA PRO A 175 -5.01 21.25 -17.15
C PRO A 175 -4.32 22.42 -17.90
N GLY A 176 -4.67 22.66 -19.15
CA GLY A 176 -4.09 23.73 -19.97
C GLY A 176 -2.63 23.51 -20.36
N PHE A 177 -2.12 22.27 -20.31
CA PHE A 177 -0.72 21.99 -20.65
C PHE A 177 -0.48 22.09 -22.16
N ALA A 178 0.28 23.10 -22.56
CA ALA A 178 0.57 23.38 -23.96
C ALA A 178 1.73 22.55 -24.54
N GLU A 179 2.49 21.87 -23.68
CA GLU A 179 3.61 20.98 -24.04
C GLU A 179 3.50 19.69 -23.23
N ASP A 180 4.27 18.66 -23.62
CA ASP A 180 4.43 17.44 -22.82
C ASP A 180 4.89 17.82 -21.41
N THR A 181 4.11 17.44 -20.41
CA THR A 181 4.35 17.81 -19.00
C THR A 181 4.69 16.57 -18.19
N TRP A 182 5.70 16.69 -17.35
CA TRP A 182 6.18 15.62 -16.50
C TRP A 182 5.78 15.87 -15.06
N ILE A 183 5.18 14.87 -14.44
CA ILE A 183 4.67 14.94 -13.06
C ILE A 183 5.65 14.20 -12.14
N GLY A 184 6.32 14.94 -11.25
CA GLY A 184 7.24 14.44 -10.23
C GLY A 184 6.54 14.11 -8.91
N GLY A 185 5.34 14.63 -8.68
CA GLY A 185 4.55 14.36 -7.48
C GLY A 185 3.08 14.63 -7.66
N SER A 186 2.27 13.96 -6.84
CA SER A 186 0.81 14.09 -6.89
C SER A 186 0.17 13.89 -5.52
N ASN A 187 -0.99 14.50 -5.32
CA ASN A 187 -1.79 14.37 -4.12
C ASN A 187 -3.29 14.52 -4.45
N VAL A 188 -4.14 13.88 -3.67
CA VAL A 188 -5.58 14.13 -3.68
C VAL A 188 -5.94 14.89 -2.40
N VAL A 189 -6.75 15.94 -2.57
CA VAL A 189 -7.31 16.72 -1.48
C VAL A 189 -8.82 16.49 -1.48
N PRO A 190 -9.34 15.55 -0.67
CA PRO A 190 -10.77 15.29 -0.59
C PRO A 190 -11.50 16.53 -0.06
N GLY A 191 -12.59 16.92 -0.73
CA GLY A 191 -13.44 18.02 -0.27
C GLY A 191 -14.18 17.63 1.00
N ASP A 192 -14.79 16.45 1.02
CA ASP A 192 -15.35 15.85 2.24
C ASP A 192 -14.84 14.42 2.45
N PRO A 193 -13.89 14.23 3.38
CA PRO A 193 -13.28 12.93 3.61
C PRO A 193 -14.24 11.88 4.23
N ARG A 194 -15.46 12.25 4.59
CA ARG A 194 -16.47 11.32 5.12
C ARG A 194 -17.13 10.50 4.02
N VAL A 195 -17.11 11.00 2.78
CA VAL A 195 -17.82 10.40 1.65
C VAL A 195 -16.91 10.04 0.48
N VAL A 196 -15.72 10.64 0.37
CA VAL A 196 -14.75 10.30 -0.68
C VAL A 196 -14.01 9.02 -0.27
N HIS A 197 -14.36 7.91 -0.94
CA HIS A 197 -13.82 6.59 -0.64
C HIS A 197 -12.48 6.33 -1.34
N HIS A 198 -12.40 6.59 -2.66
CA HIS A 198 -11.14 6.60 -3.40
C HIS A 198 -11.24 7.51 -4.63
N VAL A 199 -10.08 7.87 -5.16
CA VAL A 199 -9.95 8.71 -6.34
C VAL A 199 -8.91 8.09 -7.28
N LEU A 200 -9.29 7.94 -8.56
CA LEU A 200 -8.38 7.61 -9.64
C LEU A 200 -8.32 8.78 -10.62
N VAL A 201 -7.13 9.15 -11.05
CA VAL A 201 -6.99 10.21 -12.07
C VAL A 201 -6.33 9.62 -13.29
N TYR A 202 -6.99 9.77 -14.40
CA TYR A 202 -6.54 9.28 -15.69
C TYR A 202 -6.14 10.45 -16.60
N VAL A 203 -5.14 10.21 -17.43
CA VAL A 203 -4.84 11.04 -18.59
C VAL A 203 -5.81 10.68 -19.71
N ASP A 204 -6.48 11.65 -20.28
CA ASP A 204 -7.38 11.52 -21.43
C ASP A 204 -6.74 12.19 -22.66
N PRO A 205 -5.97 11.42 -23.46
CA PRO A 205 -5.23 12.00 -24.59
C PRO A 205 -6.14 12.42 -25.75
N LYS A 206 -7.38 11.92 -25.79
CA LYS A 206 -8.36 12.23 -26.83
C LYS A 206 -9.37 13.32 -26.42
N ARG A 207 -9.35 13.73 -25.14
CA ARG A 207 -10.24 14.75 -24.57
C ARG A 207 -11.73 14.40 -24.62
N GLU A 208 -12.04 13.11 -24.63
CA GLU A 208 -13.42 12.60 -24.74
C GLU A 208 -14.24 12.83 -23.46
N GLY A 209 -13.58 12.91 -22.29
CA GLY A 209 -14.25 13.14 -21.01
C GLY A 209 -15.05 14.43 -20.95
N MET A 210 -14.55 15.51 -21.57
CA MET A 210 -15.28 16.78 -21.64
C MET A 210 -16.57 16.68 -22.45
N GLU A 211 -16.54 15.96 -23.56
CA GLU A 211 -17.71 15.73 -24.38
C GLU A 211 -18.76 14.90 -23.63
N LYS A 212 -18.32 13.81 -22.96
CA LYS A 212 -19.19 12.96 -22.15
C LYS A 212 -19.87 13.72 -21.00
N ALA A 213 -19.13 14.59 -20.32
CA ALA A 213 -19.67 15.37 -19.20
C ALA A 213 -20.64 16.47 -19.64
N GLY A 214 -20.41 17.05 -20.81
CA GLY A 214 -21.25 18.10 -21.37
C GLY A 214 -21.52 19.25 -20.37
N ALA A 215 -22.73 19.76 -20.37
CA ALA A 215 -23.16 20.84 -19.46
C ALA A 215 -23.25 20.41 -17.98
N ALA A 216 -23.41 19.12 -17.71
CA ALA A 216 -23.46 18.59 -16.34
C ALA A 216 -22.12 18.65 -15.62
N GLY A 217 -21.00 18.75 -16.35
CA GLY A 217 -19.65 18.82 -15.80
C GLY A 217 -19.12 17.50 -15.23
N SER A 218 -19.94 16.43 -15.24
CA SER A 218 -19.57 15.07 -14.81
C SER A 218 -20.46 14.03 -15.48
N TYR A 219 -20.02 12.78 -15.44
CA TYR A 219 -20.81 11.65 -15.92
C TYR A 219 -20.60 10.42 -15.00
N PRO A 220 -21.60 9.52 -14.91
CA PRO A 220 -21.39 8.24 -14.24
C PRO A 220 -20.37 7.43 -15.05
N CYS A 221 -19.43 6.82 -14.36
CA CYS A 221 -18.43 5.97 -15.00
C CYS A 221 -18.12 4.79 -14.09
N PHE A 222 -18.02 3.62 -14.68
CA PHE A 222 -17.85 2.36 -13.95
C PHE A 222 -16.70 1.59 -14.61
N GLY A 223 -15.75 1.06 -13.83
CA GLY A 223 -14.60 0.32 -14.37
C GLY A 223 -13.47 1.19 -14.94
N GLY A 224 -13.64 2.50 -14.95
CA GLY A 224 -12.64 3.40 -15.52
C GLY A 224 -13.24 4.68 -16.09
N PRO A 225 -12.44 5.53 -16.76
CA PRO A 225 -12.89 6.84 -17.24
C PRO A 225 -13.73 6.76 -18.52
N GLU A 226 -13.91 5.58 -19.10
CA GLU A 226 -14.68 5.33 -20.33
C GLU A 226 -14.26 6.21 -21.53
N VAL A 227 -12.97 6.55 -21.60
CA VAL A 227 -12.35 7.28 -22.72
C VAL A 227 -11.37 6.37 -23.45
N LYS A 228 -10.95 6.74 -24.65
CA LYS A 228 -10.00 5.94 -25.45
C LYS A 228 -8.56 6.17 -25.01
N ASP A 229 -7.79 5.09 -24.96
CA ASP A 229 -6.37 5.07 -24.66
C ASP A 229 -6.02 5.80 -23.33
N PRO A 230 -6.77 5.61 -22.22
CA PRO A 230 -6.46 6.27 -20.98
C PRO A 230 -5.19 5.70 -20.37
N SER A 231 -4.43 6.52 -19.64
CA SER A 231 -3.38 6.02 -18.75
C SER A 231 -3.64 6.52 -17.32
N LEU A 232 -3.41 5.68 -16.33
CA LEU A 232 -3.58 6.05 -14.93
C LEU A 232 -2.43 6.96 -14.51
N LEU A 233 -2.76 8.14 -13.96
CA LEU A 233 -1.79 9.10 -13.43
C LEU A 233 -1.57 8.89 -11.94
N LEU A 234 -2.64 8.70 -11.17
CA LEU A 234 -2.59 8.47 -9.73
C LEU A 234 -3.79 7.66 -9.24
N ALA A 235 -3.57 6.96 -8.14
CA ALA A 235 -4.61 6.31 -7.35
C ALA A 235 -4.48 6.74 -5.89
N TRP A 236 -5.60 7.07 -5.25
CA TRP A 236 -5.63 7.52 -3.87
C TRP A 236 -6.80 6.89 -3.11
N ALA A 237 -6.55 6.57 -1.85
CA ALA A 237 -7.56 6.20 -0.87
C ALA A 237 -7.26 6.91 0.46
N PRO A 238 -8.20 6.99 1.42
CA PRO A 238 -7.98 7.62 2.72
C PRO A 238 -6.72 7.10 3.41
N GLY A 239 -5.87 8.03 3.85
CA GLY A 239 -4.60 7.70 4.51
C GLY A 239 -3.38 7.52 3.58
N VAL A 240 -3.56 7.57 2.26
CA VAL A 240 -2.43 7.64 1.32
C VAL A 240 -1.83 9.04 1.39
N PRO A 241 -0.53 9.17 1.72
CA PRO A 241 0.14 10.47 1.72
C PRO A 241 0.39 10.95 0.29
N PRO A 242 0.76 12.24 0.11
CA PRO A 242 1.27 12.71 -1.17
C PRO A 242 2.38 11.81 -1.69
N THR A 243 2.32 11.48 -2.98
CA THR A 243 3.33 10.66 -3.66
C THR A 243 4.33 11.56 -4.34
N THR A 244 5.63 11.33 -4.14
CA THR A 244 6.71 12.00 -4.84
C THR A 244 7.65 10.96 -5.43
N TYR A 245 8.09 11.20 -6.65
CA TYR A 245 8.98 10.28 -7.38
C TYR A 245 10.44 10.74 -7.34
N GLY A 246 10.72 11.95 -6.78
CA GLY A 246 12.03 12.60 -6.82
C GLY A 246 12.34 13.20 -8.20
N ASP A 247 13.56 13.71 -8.35
CA ASP A 247 13.94 14.50 -9.54
C ASP A 247 14.20 13.65 -10.79
N GLU A 248 14.40 12.35 -10.63
CA GLU A 248 14.82 11.48 -11.73
C GLU A 248 13.65 10.78 -12.44
N ILE A 249 12.47 10.74 -11.83
CA ILE A 249 11.31 9.99 -12.32
C ILE A 249 10.13 10.94 -12.54
N GLY A 250 9.40 10.76 -13.64
CA GLY A 250 8.15 11.49 -13.87
C GLY A 250 7.13 10.68 -14.65
N LEU A 251 5.85 10.98 -14.41
CA LEU A 251 4.76 10.50 -15.24
C LEU A 251 4.46 11.50 -16.33
N LYS A 252 4.20 11.03 -17.54
CA LYS A 252 3.97 11.89 -18.68
C LYS A 252 2.49 12.25 -18.86
N ILE A 253 2.20 13.53 -18.94
CA ILE A 253 0.94 14.03 -19.51
C ILE A 253 1.27 14.59 -20.89
N PRO A 254 0.77 14.00 -21.99
CA PRO A 254 1.02 14.49 -23.34
C PRO A 254 0.45 15.89 -23.54
N LYS A 255 1.09 16.66 -24.41
CA LYS A 255 0.64 17.98 -24.86
C LYS A 255 -0.85 17.98 -25.19
N GLY A 256 -1.58 18.88 -24.56
CA GLY A 256 -3.01 19.10 -24.81
C GLY A 256 -3.93 17.96 -24.34
N ALA A 257 -3.42 16.95 -23.66
CA ALA A 257 -4.24 15.95 -23.02
C ALA A 257 -5.06 16.56 -21.87
N HIS A 258 -6.26 16.04 -21.63
CA HIS A 258 -7.05 16.35 -20.46
C HIS A 258 -6.80 15.30 -19.35
N LEU A 259 -7.36 15.55 -18.19
CA LEU A 259 -7.44 14.59 -17.10
C LEU A 259 -8.89 14.21 -16.85
N VAL A 260 -9.13 13.00 -16.37
CA VAL A 260 -10.42 12.57 -15.84
C VAL A 260 -10.22 12.10 -14.42
N MET A 261 -10.82 12.80 -13.46
CA MET A 261 -10.82 12.40 -12.07
C MET A 261 -12.07 11.57 -11.80
N GLN A 262 -11.91 10.29 -11.59
CA GLN A 262 -12.96 9.39 -11.12
C GLN A 262 -12.98 9.42 -9.60
N VAL A 263 -14.11 9.74 -9.02
CA VAL A 263 -14.33 9.75 -7.57
C VAL A 263 -15.37 8.70 -7.24
N HIS A 264 -15.02 7.77 -6.36
CA HIS A 264 -15.98 6.87 -5.74
C HIS A 264 -16.47 7.49 -4.43
N TYR A 265 -17.73 7.79 -4.38
CA TYR A 265 -18.42 8.26 -3.19
C TYR A 265 -19.09 7.10 -2.47
N HIS A 266 -18.78 6.94 -1.19
CA HIS A 266 -19.47 6.02 -0.29
C HIS A 266 -20.21 6.84 0.80
N PRO A 267 -21.41 7.35 0.50
CA PRO A 267 -22.08 8.31 1.34
C PRO A 267 -22.80 7.66 2.53
N GLY A 268 -22.88 8.42 3.63
CA GLY A 268 -23.77 8.13 4.75
C GLY A 268 -25.24 8.45 4.47
N ALA A 269 -26.02 8.55 5.54
CA ALA A 269 -27.45 8.86 5.44
C ALA A 269 -27.75 10.35 5.15
N GLU A 270 -26.81 11.25 5.41
CA GLU A 270 -26.99 12.69 5.30
C GLU A 270 -26.50 13.23 3.95
N PRO A 271 -27.19 14.24 3.38
CA PRO A 271 -26.71 14.94 2.19
C PRO A 271 -25.35 15.60 2.45
N VAL A 272 -24.43 15.44 1.52
CA VAL A 272 -23.09 16.03 1.58
C VAL A 272 -22.76 16.65 0.23
N THR A 273 -22.01 17.75 0.28
CA THR A 273 -21.46 18.39 -0.91
C THR A 273 -19.95 18.22 -0.91
N ASP A 274 -19.41 17.70 -2.01
CA ASP A 274 -17.97 17.48 -2.18
C ASP A 274 -17.37 18.43 -3.22
N GLN A 275 -16.12 18.82 -2.99
CA GLN A 275 -15.30 19.57 -3.94
C GLN A 275 -13.86 19.06 -3.91
N THR A 276 -13.70 17.77 -4.12
CA THR A 276 -12.40 17.11 -4.21
C THR A 276 -11.51 17.74 -5.28
N GLY A 277 -10.22 17.78 -5.00
CA GLY A 277 -9.19 18.29 -5.89
C GLY A 277 -7.94 17.44 -5.91
N ILE A 278 -7.04 17.80 -6.81
CA ILE A 278 -5.71 17.20 -6.94
C ILE A 278 -4.64 18.29 -6.94
N GLU A 279 -3.50 17.96 -6.39
CA GLU A 279 -2.28 18.74 -6.44
C GLU A 279 -1.25 17.99 -7.27
N LEU A 280 -0.56 18.67 -8.16
CA LEU A 280 0.49 18.11 -9.00
C LEU A 280 1.77 18.94 -8.84
N GLU A 281 2.89 18.24 -8.81
CA GLU A 281 4.23 18.81 -8.98
C GLU A 281 4.66 18.55 -10.43
N THR A 282 4.83 19.63 -11.21
CA THR A 282 5.31 19.51 -12.58
C THR A 282 6.82 19.73 -12.62
N LEU A 283 7.52 18.85 -13.29
CA LEU A 283 8.94 19.01 -13.57
C LEU A 283 9.12 19.93 -14.78
N GLY A 284 10.01 20.91 -14.67
CA GLY A 284 10.36 21.83 -15.75
C GLY A 284 11.29 21.22 -16.83
N TYR A 285 11.49 19.89 -16.80
CA TYR A 285 12.41 19.15 -17.66
C TYR A 285 11.91 17.73 -17.90
N LYS A 286 12.43 17.06 -18.94
CA LYS A 286 12.23 15.62 -19.17
C LYS A 286 13.11 14.84 -18.18
N PRO A 287 12.54 14.01 -17.30
CA PRO A 287 13.31 13.23 -16.33
C PRO A 287 14.08 12.10 -17.01
N GLY A 288 15.07 11.53 -16.31
CA GLY A 288 15.84 10.38 -16.79
C GLY A 288 15.03 9.09 -16.91
N TYR A 289 13.99 8.98 -16.12
CA TYR A 289 13.09 7.81 -16.08
C TYR A 289 11.63 8.23 -16.17
N VAL A 290 10.85 7.39 -16.84
CA VAL A 290 9.39 7.55 -16.97
C VAL A 290 8.71 6.48 -16.18
N ALA A 291 7.75 6.90 -15.33
CA ALA A 291 6.89 5.98 -14.61
C ALA A 291 5.59 5.76 -15.39
N ASP A 292 5.11 4.52 -15.34
CA ASP A 292 3.80 4.11 -15.83
C ASP A 292 3.06 3.40 -14.67
N VAL A 293 1.79 3.74 -14.46
CA VAL A 293 0.93 3.06 -13.47
C VAL A 293 0.07 2.04 -14.20
N ILE A 294 0.22 0.79 -13.82
CA ILE A 294 -0.43 -0.36 -14.47
C ILE A 294 -1.43 -0.98 -13.48
N LEU A 295 -2.67 -1.14 -13.89
CA LEU A 295 -3.64 -1.99 -13.21
C LEU A 295 -3.58 -3.37 -13.86
N ALA A 296 -3.20 -4.39 -13.09
CA ALA A 296 -3.03 -5.74 -13.58
C ALA A 296 -3.77 -6.75 -12.68
N GLY A 297 -4.49 -7.64 -13.28
CA GLY A 297 -5.43 -8.57 -12.64
C GLY A 297 -6.77 -8.50 -13.35
N ASN A 298 -7.82 -9.02 -12.74
CA ASN A 298 -9.17 -9.11 -13.30
C ASN A 298 -9.19 -9.73 -14.71
N ALA A 299 -9.63 -10.96 -14.80
CA ALA A 299 -9.54 -11.78 -16.01
C ALA A 299 -10.45 -11.34 -17.19
N ASP A 300 -11.19 -10.27 -17.04
CA ASP A 300 -12.07 -9.68 -18.04
C ASP A 300 -11.43 -8.54 -18.83
N SER A 301 -10.11 -8.36 -18.74
CA SER A 301 -9.43 -7.34 -19.53
C SER A 301 -9.72 -7.53 -21.02
N ALA A 302 -10.13 -6.43 -21.68
CA ALA A 302 -10.55 -6.42 -23.08
C ALA A 302 -9.50 -6.96 -24.08
N GLU A 303 -8.25 -7.10 -23.65
CA GLU A 303 -7.13 -7.55 -24.48
C GLU A 303 -6.76 -9.02 -24.27
N GLY A 304 -7.39 -9.73 -23.33
CA GLY A 304 -7.12 -11.14 -23.05
C GLY A 304 -5.70 -11.42 -22.54
N LEU A 305 -4.99 -10.40 -22.06
CA LEU A 305 -3.62 -10.52 -21.52
C LEU A 305 -3.59 -11.21 -20.17
N VAL A 306 -4.67 -11.06 -19.39
CA VAL A 306 -4.82 -11.67 -18.07
C VAL A 306 -5.70 -12.91 -18.19
N LYS A 307 -5.23 -14.02 -17.64
CA LYS A 307 -5.97 -15.29 -17.58
C LYS A 307 -6.35 -15.61 -16.15
N LEU A 308 -7.61 -15.96 -15.94
CA LEU A 308 -8.05 -16.60 -14.72
C LEU A 308 -7.50 -18.03 -14.70
N LEU A 309 -6.82 -18.40 -13.62
CA LEU A 309 -6.30 -19.75 -13.42
C LEU A 309 -7.37 -20.63 -12.77
N PRO A 310 -7.29 -21.97 -12.95
CA PRO A 310 -8.21 -22.89 -12.30
C PRO A 310 -8.23 -22.69 -10.78
N GLY A 311 -9.43 -22.57 -10.23
CA GLY A 311 -9.71 -22.37 -8.82
C GLY A 311 -10.42 -23.58 -8.17
N PRO A 312 -10.58 -23.56 -6.83
CA PRO A 312 -11.11 -24.71 -6.10
C PRO A 312 -12.60 -25.00 -6.36
N ASN A 313 -13.35 -24.05 -6.90
CA ASN A 313 -14.80 -24.14 -7.10
C ASN A 313 -15.24 -23.94 -8.57
N ASP A 314 -14.32 -24.14 -9.49
CA ASP A 314 -14.61 -23.96 -10.90
C ASP A 314 -15.68 -24.92 -11.41
N PRO A 315 -16.58 -24.47 -12.28
CA PRO A 315 -17.51 -25.33 -12.97
C PRO A 315 -16.79 -26.18 -14.03
N PRO A 316 -17.38 -27.29 -14.48
CA PRO A 316 -16.81 -28.12 -15.53
C PRO A 316 -16.57 -27.37 -16.86
N SER A 317 -17.17 -26.23 -17.05
CA SER A 317 -17.01 -25.37 -18.25
C SER A 317 -15.66 -24.62 -18.30
N GLY A 318 -14.89 -24.57 -17.21
CA GLY A 318 -13.60 -23.91 -17.11
C GLY A 318 -13.53 -22.90 -15.96
N PRO A 319 -12.39 -22.21 -15.80
CA PRO A 319 -12.21 -21.24 -14.73
C PRO A 319 -13.29 -20.17 -14.71
N ALA A 320 -13.80 -19.89 -13.50
CA ALA A 320 -14.78 -18.85 -13.26
C ALA A 320 -14.48 -18.19 -11.92
N PHE A 321 -14.40 -16.87 -11.89
CA PHE A 321 -14.24 -16.12 -10.64
C PHE A 321 -15.55 -16.18 -9.84
N VAL A 322 -15.57 -17.07 -8.86
CA VAL A 322 -16.76 -17.31 -8.02
C VAL A 322 -16.35 -17.60 -6.60
N ILE A 323 -16.65 -16.69 -5.69
CA ILE A 323 -16.44 -16.86 -4.26
C ILE A 323 -17.74 -17.35 -3.63
N PRO A 324 -17.81 -18.59 -3.15
CA PRO A 324 -19.05 -19.13 -2.60
C PRO A 324 -19.54 -18.38 -1.37
N SER A 325 -20.85 -18.45 -1.14
CA SER A 325 -21.48 -17.92 0.07
C SER A 325 -20.91 -18.60 1.32
N ASN A 326 -20.61 -17.80 2.34
CA ASN A 326 -20.22 -18.24 3.67
C ASN A 326 -18.96 -19.13 3.72
N VAL A 327 -18.00 -18.88 2.81
CA VAL A 327 -16.73 -19.58 2.76
C VAL A 327 -15.60 -18.67 3.20
N LYS A 328 -14.67 -19.21 3.99
CA LYS A 328 -13.44 -18.54 4.44
C LYS A 328 -12.22 -19.17 3.76
N GLY A 329 -11.27 -18.32 3.35
CA GLY A 329 -10.01 -18.78 2.77
C GLY A 329 -10.15 -19.26 1.31
N HIS A 330 -11.19 -18.81 0.61
CA HIS A 330 -11.29 -19.02 -0.83
C HIS A 330 -10.21 -18.26 -1.57
N THR A 331 -9.64 -18.85 -2.62
CA THR A 331 -8.58 -18.23 -3.41
C THR A 331 -8.94 -18.19 -4.88
N GLU A 332 -8.68 -17.05 -5.51
CA GLU A 332 -8.69 -16.86 -6.94
C GLU A 332 -7.30 -16.41 -7.41
N SER A 333 -6.86 -16.91 -8.55
CA SER A 333 -5.55 -16.57 -9.09
C SER A 333 -5.64 -16.18 -10.55
N MET A 334 -4.86 -15.17 -10.91
CA MET A 334 -4.77 -14.66 -12.27
C MET A 334 -3.31 -14.59 -12.70
N GLU A 335 -3.07 -14.79 -13.99
CA GLU A 335 -1.73 -14.74 -14.59
C GLU A 335 -1.71 -13.75 -15.76
N LEU A 336 -0.76 -12.84 -15.74
CA LEU A 336 -0.41 -11.95 -16.84
C LEU A 336 0.94 -12.39 -17.39
N VAL A 337 1.02 -12.70 -18.67
CA VAL A 337 2.30 -12.85 -19.37
C VAL A 337 2.66 -11.50 -19.98
N VAL A 338 3.81 -10.93 -19.57
CA VAL A 338 4.29 -9.66 -20.12
C VAL A 338 4.48 -9.82 -21.65
N PRO A 339 3.76 -9.07 -22.48
CA PRO A 339 3.83 -9.25 -23.91
C PRO A 339 5.19 -8.81 -24.47
N GLU A 340 5.64 -9.40 -25.58
CA GLU A 340 6.84 -8.95 -26.27
C GLU A 340 6.63 -7.60 -26.97
N LYS A 341 5.40 -7.31 -27.35
CA LYS A 341 4.97 -6.06 -28.00
C LYS A 341 3.57 -5.67 -27.61
N ILE A 342 3.34 -4.37 -27.53
CA ILE A 342 2.00 -3.78 -27.49
C ILE A 342 1.84 -2.94 -28.76
N GLY A 343 0.93 -3.37 -29.64
CA GLY A 343 0.85 -2.81 -31.00
C GLY A 343 2.17 -3.01 -31.75
N ASN A 344 2.79 -1.89 -32.18
CA ASN A 344 4.08 -1.91 -32.86
C ASN A 344 5.28 -1.64 -31.94
N VAL A 345 5.04 -1.40 -30.65
CA VAL A 345 6.07 -1.07 -29.65
C VAL A 345 6.60 -2.34 -29.02
N THR A 346 7.92 -2.58 -29.13
CA THR A 346 8.59 -3.64 -28.37
C THR A 346 8.66 -3.25 -26.89
N MET A 347 8.20 -4.14 -26.00
CA MET A 347 8.24 -3.90 -24.58
C MET A 347 9.68 -3.98 -24.06
N PRO A 348 10.15 -2.97 -23.35
CA PRO A 348 11.43 -3.05 -22.66
C PRO A 348 11.31 -3.82 -21.34
N GLU A 349 12.44 -4.09 -20.72
CA GLU A 349 12.47 -4.39 -19.30
C GLU A 349 12.00 -3.19 -18.49
N LEU A 350 11.20 -3.46 -17.46
CA LEU A 350 10.59 -2.46 -16.58
C LEU A 350 11.04 -2.72 -15.13
N ALA A 351 11.57 -1.72 -14.47
CA ALA A 351 11.84 -1.80 -13.04
C ALA A 351 10.53 -1.55 -12.27
N VAL A 352 10.18 -2.42 -11.33
CA VAL A 352 9.00 -2.28 -10.49
C VAL A 352 9.32 -1.32 -9.34
N TYR A 353 8.72 -0.14 -9.35
CA TYR A 353 8.98 0.92 -8.38
C TYR A 353 8.09 0.81 -7.14
N SER A 354 6.81 0.53 -7.35
CA SER A 354 5.88 0.26 -6.27
C SER A 354 4.81 -0.74 -6.67
N VAL A 355 4.20 -1.37 -5.66
CA VAL A 355 3.16 -2.38 -5.82
C VAL A 355 2.02 -2.11 -4.85
N GLY A 356 0.80 -2.45 -5.22
CA GLY A 356 -0.38 -2.30 -4.38
C GLY A 356 -1.38 -3.42 -4.63
N ALA A 357 -2.19 -3.72 -3.63
CA ALA A 357 -3.27 -4.70 -3.69
C ALA A 357 -4.62 -3.99 -3.69
N HIS A 358 -5.52 -4.43 -4.56
CA HIS A 358 -6.91 -3.98 -4.58
C HIS A 358 -7.85 -5.18 -4.65
N MET A 359 -8.68 -5.29 -3.65
CA MET A 359 -9.83 -6.18 -3.52
C MET A 359 -10.95 -5.40 -2.86
N HIS A 360 -12.15 -5.96 -2.86
CA HIS A 360 -13.28 -5.37 -2.16
C HIS A 360 -13.43 -5.93 -0.73
N TRP A 361 -14.65 -6.09 -0.26
CA TRP A 361 -15.00 -6.31 1.14
C TRP A 361 -14.65 -7.70 1.66
N ALA A 362 -14.65 -8.71 0.79
CA ALA A 362 -14.30 -10.07 1.18
C ALA A 362 -12.79 -10.34 1.13
N GLY A 363 -12.00 -9.45 0.49
CA GLY A 363 -10.55 -9.59 0.39
C GLY A 363 -9.85 -9.55 1.75
N VAL A 364 -8.92 -10.48 1.99
CA VAL A 364 -8.16 -10.58 3.25
C VAL A 364 -6.66 -10.76 3.06
N ASP A 365 -6.22 -11.20 1.88
CA ASP A 365 -4.80 -11.35 1.53
C ASP A 365 -4.64 -11.31 0.00
N MET A 366 -3.56 -10.69 -0.45
CA MET A 366 -3.16 -10.74 -1.86
C MET A 366 -1.65 -10.95 -1.96
N LYS A 367 -1.24 -11.79 -2.92
CA LYS A 367 0.15 -11.96 -3.34
C LYS A 367 0.33 -11.56 -4.79
N ILE A 368 1.44 -10.87 -5.05
CA ILE A 368 1.92 -10.55 -6.40
C ILE A 368 3.30 -11.18 -6.54
N GLU A 369 3.43 -12.09 -7.49
CA GLU A 369 4.67 -12.83 -7.73
C GLU A 369 5.09 -12.68 -9.19
N VAL A 370 6.40 -12.69 -9.43
CA VAL A 370 6.97 -12.77 -10.78
C VAL A 370 7.70 -14.09 -10.97
N GLU A 371 7.46 -14.75 -12.11
CA GLU A 371 8.26 -15.86 -12.64
C GLU A 371 8.94 -15.38 -13.91
N ARG A 372 10.27 -15.20 -13.85
CA ARG A 372 11.06 -14.64 -14.96
C ARG A 372 11.42 -15.72 -15.97
N LYS A 373 11.22 -15.42 -17.25
CA LYS A 373 11.63 -16.26 -18.37
C LYS A 373 13.16 -16.32 -18.50
N ALA A 374 13.79 -15.18 -18.30
CA ALA A 374 15.25 -15.03 -18.30
C ALA A 374 15.62 -13.99 -17.23
N PRO A 375 15.92 -14.44 -15.99
CA PRO A 375 16.18 -13.51 -14.90
C PRO A 375 17.44 -12.68 -15.19
N PRO A 376 17.39 -11.35 -14.95
CA PRO A 376 18.58 -10.51 -15.01
C PRO A 376 19.62 -10.93 -13.96
N ASP A 377 20.87 -10.52 -14.16
CA ASP A 377 21.95 -10.78 -13.21
C ASP A 377 21.58 -10.27 -11.82
N GLY A 378 21.73 -11.14 -10.82
CA GLY A 378 21.43 -10.83 -9.42
C GLY A 378 19.98 -10.97 -9.02
N GLN A 379 19.05 -11.24 -9.93
CA GLN A 379 17.63 -11.42 -9.63
C GLN A 379 17.22 -12.91 -9.68
N PRO A 380 16.35 -13.39 -8.76
CA PRO A 380 15.91 -14.77 -8.76
C PRO A 380 14.92 -15.06 -9.90
N ALA A 381 14.84 -16.32 -10.32
CA ALA A 381 13.87 -16.74 -11.33
C ALA A 381 12.41 -16.60 -10.85
N LYS A 382 12.18 -16.71 -9.55
CA LYS A 382 10.87 -16.48 -8.92
C LYS A 382 11.05 -15.53 -7.74
N GLU A 383 10.17 -14.56 -7.64
CA GLU A 383 10.21 -13.55 -6.59
C GLU A 383 8.81 -13.13 -6.18
N CYS A 384 8.60 -12.97 -4.88
CA CYS A 384 7.40 -12.32 -4.37
C CYS A 384 7.61 -10.81 -4.34
N LEU A 385 6.77 -10.08 -5.06
CA LEU A 385 6.79 -8.62 -5.12
C LEU A 385 5.96 -7.99 -4.01
N LEU A 386 4.86 -8.62 -3.60
CA LEU A 386 3.98 -8.14 -2.54
C LEU A 386 3.24 -9.31 -1.89
N GLY A 387 3.21 -9.33 -0.55
CA GLY A 387 2.27 -10.12 0.24
C GLY A 387 1.51 -9.22 1.21
N THR A 388 0.18 -9.31 1.24
CA THR A 388 -0.66 -8.50 2.13
C THR A 388 -1.54 -9.37 3.03
N PRO A 389 -0.96 -10.24 3.90
CA PRO A 389 -1.74 -11.13 4.76
C PRO A 389 -2.58 -10.40 5.82
N LYS A 390 -2.46 -9.08 5.87
CA LYS A 390 -3.27 -8.16 6.68
C LYS A 390 -3.95 -7.11 5.80
N TYR A 391 -4.39 -7.52 4.62
CA TYR A 391 -5.19 -6.63 3.76
C TYR A 391 -6.43 -6.14 4.50
N ASP A 392 -6.73 -4.87 4.34
CA ASP A 392 -7.91 -4.21 4.90
C ASP A 392 -8.49 -3.27 3.84
N PHE A 393 -9.73 -3.50 3.50
CA PHE A 393 -10.45 -2.71 2.49
C PHE A 393 -10.41 -1.19 2.76
N ASN A 394 -10.40 -0.77 4.02
CA ASN A 394 -10.33 0.66 4.38
C ASN A 394 -8.92 1.27 4.23
N TRP A 395 -7.89 0.47 4.02
CA TRP A 395 -6.50 0.91 4.01
C TRP A 395 -5.74 0.41 2.77
N GLN A 396 -6.33 0.63 1.61
CA GLN A 396 -5.69 0.31 0.34
C GLN A 396 -4.55 1.29 0.06
N ARG A 397 -3.36 0.77 -0.16
CA ARG A 397 -2.17 1.61 -0.38
C ARG A 397 -1.18 0.98 -1.35
N GLY A 398 -0.38 1.84 -1.97
CA GLY A 398 0.83 1.43 -2.67
C GLY A 398 2.00 1.27 -1.70
N TYR A 399 2.85 0.31 -1.97
CA TYR A 399 4.08 0.00 -1.24
C TYR A 399 5.26 0.27 -2.18
N GLN A 400 5.95 1.38 -1.95
CA GLN A 400 7.12 1.77 -2.72
C GLN A 400 8.35 1.06 -2.15
N TYR A 401 9.19 0.47 -3.01
CA TYR A 401 10.44 -0.12 -2.58
C TYR A 401 11.45 0.94 -2.12
N ASP A 402 12.20 0.62 -1.08
CA ASP A 402 13.29 1.43 -0.56
C ASP A 402 14.63 0.94 -1.12
N ALA A 403 14.79 1.13 -2.43
CA ALA A 403 15.97 0.74 -3.18
C ALA A 403 16.26 1.75 -4.30
N PRO A 404 17.52 1.87 -4.74
CA PRO A 404 17.88 2.56 -5.98
C PRO A 404 17.20 1.93 -7.20
N ILE A 405 17.00 2.72 -8.28
CA ILE A 405 16.26 2.25 -9.46
C ILE A 405 16.92 1.02 -10.11
N ASP A 406 18.23 0.95 -10.12
CA ASP A 406 19.02 -0.14 -10.69
C ASP A 406 19.05 -1.41 -9.84
N GLU A 407 18.55 -1.34 -8.60
CA GLU A 407 18.40 -2.49 -7.71
C GLU A 407 16.94 -2.98 -7.61
N LEU A 408 15.98 -2.27 -8.22
CA LEU A 408 14.56 -2.64 -8.18
C LEU A 408 14.30 -3.99 -8.89
N PRO A 409 13.24 -4.73 -8.50
CA PRO A 409 12.80 -5.91 -9.24
C PRO A 409 12.52 -5.58 -10.71
N ILE A 410 13.04 -6.38 -11.62
CA ILE A 410 12.82 -6.21 -13.07
C ILE A 410 11.75 -7.20 -13.54
N VAL A 411 10.87 -6.73 -14.41
CA VAL A 411 9.95 -7.54 -15.19
C VAL A 411 10.14 -7.22 -16.67
N GLY A 412 10.17 -8.26 -17.49
CA GLY A 412 10.45 -8.13 -18.92
C GLY A 412 9.56 -9.02 -19.79
N PRO A 413 9.70 -8.90 -21.12
CA PRO A 413 8.91 -9.67 -22.06
C PRO A 413 9.00 -11.19 -21.84
N GLY A 414 7.85 -11.81 -21.71
CA GLY A 414 7.71 -13.26 -21.47
C GLY A 414 7.73 -13.66 -20.00
N ASP A 415 7.98 -12.74 -19.07
CA ASP A 415 7.81 -12.99 -17.64
C ASP A 415 6.33 -13.13 -17.30
N LYS A 416 6.06 -13.87 -16.22
CA LYS A 416 4.71 -14.11 -15.73
C LYS A 416 4.51 -13.39 -14.40
N LEU A 417 3.52 -12.53 -14.34
CA LEU A 417 3.03 -11.96 -13.10
C LEU A 417 1.82 -12.77 -12.65
N ARG A 418 1.87 -13.28 -11.42
CA ARG A 418 0.76 -14.00 -10.80
C ARG A 418 0.18 -13.18 -9.67
N PHE A 419 -1.13 -13.05 -9.69
CA PHE A 419 -1.94 -12.39 -8.67
C PHE A 419 -2.78 -13.45 -7.98
N THR A 420 -2.59 -13.64 -6.68
CA THR A 420 -3.38 -14.59 -5.90
C THR A 420 -4.09 -13.83 -4.80
N CYS A 421 -5.41 -13.82 -4.82
CA CYS A 421 -6.27 -13.16 -3.87
C CYS A 421 -6.96 -14.18 -2.99
N THR A 422 -7.02 -13.91 -1.69
CA THR A 422 -7.69 -14.74 -0.68
C THR A 422 -8.86 -13.97 -0.09
N TYR A 423 -9.99 -14.64 0.04
CA TYR A 423 -11.26 -14.06 0.46
C TYR A 423 -11.82 -14.74 1.71
N ASP A 424 -12.47 -13.95 2.54
CA ASP A 424 -13.32 -14.41 3.66
C ASP A 424 -14.74 -13.85 3.47
N ASN A 425 -15.59 -14.61 2.79
CA ASN A 425 -17.00 -14.26 2.54
C ASN A 425 -17.89 -14.79 3.68
N THR A 426 -17.49 -14.54 4.92
CA THR A 426 -18.28 -14.91 6.11
C THR A 426 -18.59 -13.68 6.96
N THR A 427 -19.56 -13.80 7.87
CA THR A 427 -19.84 -12.76 8.87
C THR A 427 -18.71 -12.58 9.91
N GLY A 428 -17.70 -13.45 9.91
CA GLY A 428 -16.46 -13.26 10.67
C GLY A 428 -15.56 -12.16 10.09
N ASN A 429 -15.70 -11.86 8.80
CA ASN A 429 -15.09 -10.69 8.18
C ASN A 429 -15.94 -9.45 8.49
N ARG A 430 -15.35 -8.48 9.20
CA ARG A 430 -16.05 -7.26 9.64
C ARG A 430 -16.63 -6.43 8.49
N HIS A 431 -15.96 -6.44 7.33
CA HIS A 431 -16.41 -5.69 6.16
C HIS A 431 -17.61 -6.36 5.50
N VAL A 432 -17.59 -7.67 5.35
CA VAL A 432 -18.74 -8.45 4.88
C VAL A 432 -19.92 -8.30 5.84
N ALA A 433 -19.69 -8.41 7.17
CA ALA A 433 -20.74 -8.22 8.16
C ALA A 433 -21.36 -6.81 8.09
N LYS A 434 -20.54 -5.78 7.88
CA LYS A 434 -21.01 -4.39 7.70
C LYS A 434 -21.86 -4.27 6.45
N ALA A 435 -21.38 -4.73 5.29
CA ALA A 435 -22.10 -4.68 4.02
C ALA A 435 -23.46 -5.39 4.10
N MET A 436 -23.48 -6.58 4.69
CA MET A 436 -24.73 -7.31 4.91
C MET A 436 -25.72 -6.54 5.77
N SER A 437 -25.24 -5.89 6.85
CA SER A 437 -26.09 -5.05 7.71
C SER A 437 -26.69 -3.88 6.96
N GLU A 438 -25.90 -3.18 6.16
CA GLU A 438 -26.32 -2.03 5.35
C GLU A 438 -27.35 -2.43 4.28
N MET A 439 -27.15 -3.59 3.65
CA MET A 439 -28.06 -4.12 2.62
C MET A 439 -29.18 -5.01 3.19
N ARG A 440 -29.27 -5.14 4.51
CA ARG A 440 -30.29 -5.94 5.21
C ARG A 440 -30.35 -7.40 4.74
N MET A 441 -29.17 -7.97 4.49
CA MET A 441 -29.04 -9.38 4.09
C MET A 441 -28.81 -10.28 5.31
N SER A 442 -29.35 -11.48 5.30
CA SER A 442 -29.18 -12.46 6.37
C SER A 442 -28.03 -13.45 6.17
N THR A 443 -27.59 -13.61 4.93
CA THR A 443 -26.51 -14.51 4.52
C THR A 443 -25.62 -13.82 3.50
N PRO A 444 -24.30 -14.00 3.52
CA PRO A 444 -23.44 -13.49 2.47
C PRO A 444 -23.84 -14.09 1.12
N PRO A 445 -23.93 -13.32 0.04
CA PRO A 445 -24.24 -13.86 -1.29
C PRO A 445 -23.03 -14.59 -1.87
N GLU A 446 -23.24 -15.37 -2.93
CA GLU A 446 -22.17 -15.73 -3.85
C GLU A 446 -21.64 -14.46 -4.51
N ILE A 447 -20.30 -14.31 -4.59
CA ILE A 447 -19.64 -13.14 -5.13
C ILE A 447 -18.99 -13.47 -6.47
N LYS A 448 -19.11 -12.57 -7.45
CA LYS A 448 -18.49 -12.67 -8.77
C LYS A 448 -17.54 -11.51 -9.02
N LEU A 449 -16.76 -11.62 -10.08
CA LEU A 449 -15.93 -10.53 -10.55
C LEU A 449 -16.80 -9.34 -10.96
N GLY A 450 -16.46 -8.16 -10.47
CA GLY A 450 -17.18 -6.91 -10.78
C GLY A 450 -16.84 -5.79 -9.81
N GLU A 451 -17.55 -4.67 -9.94
CA GLU A 451 -17.22 -3.43 -9.26
C GLU A 451 -18.26 -3.01 -8.21
N SER A 452 -19.38 -3.72 -8.12
CA SER A 452 -20.43 -3.41 -7.14
C SER A 452 -20.03 -3.81 -5.72
N THR A 453 -20.76 -3.37 -4.72
CA THR A 453 -20.47 -3.61 -3.29
C THR A 453 -20.23 -5.08 -2.94
N PHE A 454 -21.00 -6.01 -3.56
CA PHE A 454 -20.82 -7.45 -3.38
C PHE A 454 -20.16 -8.15 -4.56
N ASP A 455 -19.61 -7.41 -5.51
CA ASP A 455 -18.66 -7.97 -6.45
C ASP A 455 -17.27 -7.92 -5.83
N GLU A 456 -16.32 -8.65 -6.41
CA GLU A 456 -14.94 -8.65 -5.97
C GLU A 456 -13.98 -8.44 -7.14
N MET A 457 -12.79 -8.00 -6.79
CA MET A 457 -11.67 -7.85 -7.70
C MET A 457 -10.45 -8.59 -7.18
N CYS A 458 -9.54 -8.95 -8.08
CA CYS A 458 -8.19 -9.37 -7.77
C CYS A 458 -7.25 -8.53 -8.64
N LEU A 459 -6.85 -7.35 -8.15
CA LEU A 459 -6.19 -6.35 -8.97
C LEU A 459 -4.92 -5.83 -8.29
N GLY A 460 -3.78 -5.98 -8.95
CA GLY A 460 -2.52 -5.36 -8.58
C GLY A 460 -2.38 -3.96 -9.19
N VAL A 461 -1.95 -3.00 -8.38
CA VAL A 461 -1.52 -1.68 -8.84
C VAL A 461 0.00 -1.69 -8.89
N ILE A 462 0.58 -1.61 -10.07
CA ILE A 462 2.03 -1.70 -10.26
C ILE A 462 2.53 -0.40 -10.88
N VAL A 463 3.44 0.29 -10.21
CA VAL A 463 4.18 1.40 -10.82
C VAL A 463 5.50 0.87 -11.34
N THR A 464 5.71 0.99 -12.63
CA THR A 464 6.97 0.63 -13.27
C THR A 464 7.72 1.86 -13.71
N VAL A 465 9.04 1.75 -13.80
CA VAL A 465 9.91 2.81 -14.33
C VAL A 465 10.82 2.26 -15.43
N ARG A 466 11.05 3.06 -16.44
CA ARG A 466 11.96 2.78 -17.57
C ARG A 466 12.72 4.02 -17.97
N ARG A 467 13.86 3.86 -18.63
CA ARG A 467 14.63 4.99 -19.12
C ARG A 467 13.83 5.83 -20.13
N ALA A 468 13.85 7.13 -19.96
CA ALA A 468 13.13 8.05 -20.84
C ALA A 468 13.65 8.05 -22.29
N SER A 469 14.91 7.65 -22.51
CA SER A 469 15.49 7.49 -23.85
C SER A 469 14.86 6.37 -24.70
N LEU A 470 14.07 5.50 -24.07
CA LEU A 470 13.30 4.45 -24.78
C LEU A 470 11.98 4.98 -25.39
N LEU A 471 11.66 6.26 -25.17
CA LEU A 471 10.51 6.95 -25.75
C LEU A 471 10.85 7.76 -27.02
N ASP A 472 12.12 7.97 -27.29
CA ASP A 472 12.63 8.68 -28.46
C ASP A 472 12.86 7.69 -29.59
#